data_5b6115f3c0bae527640efea0eb510fa0
#
_entry.id   5b6115f3c0bae527640efea0eb510fa0
#
_cell.length_a   1.000
_cell.length_b   1.000
_cell.length_c   1.000
_cell.angle_alpha   90.00
_cell.angle_beta   90.00
_cell.angle_gamma   90.00
#
_symmetry.space_group_name_H-M   'P 1'
#
loop_
_entity.id
_entity.type
_entity.pdbx_description
1 polymer ?
#
loop_
_entity_poly.entity_id
_entity_poly.type
_entity_poly.pdbx_seq_one_letter_code
_entity_poly.pdbx_strand_id
1 'polypeptide(L)' 'MLRTVALGSCIFVQGIFLRNLSNGKIAVQVDDKIFEGIPV' A
#
# COMPACT_ATOMS: atom_id res chain seq x y z
N MET A 1 -9.48 4.83 5.47
CA MET A 1 -9.72 3.37 5.43
C MET A 1 -8.39 2.66 5.33
N LEU A 2 -8.19 1.67 6.17
CA LEU A 2 -6.92 0.94 6.20
C LEU A 2 -6.87 -0.12 5.11
N ARG A 3 -5.73 -0.23 4.45
CA ARG A 3 -5.48 -1.26 3.46
C ARG A 3 -4.10 -1.84 3.68
N THR A 4 -3.95 -3.09 3.33
CA THR A 4 -2.67 -3.79 3.43
C THR A 4 -2.11 -3.99 2.03
N VAL A 5 -0.82 -3.71 1.87
CA VAL A 5 -0.14 -3.92 0.60
C VAL A 5 1.08 -4.81 0.81
N ALA A 6 1.41 -5.56 -0.21
CA ALA A 6 2.61 -6.38 -0.22
C ALA A 6 3.71 -5.62 -0.97
N LEU A 7 4.84 -5.43 -0.30
CA LEU A 7 6.00 -4.76 -0.90
C LEU A 7 6.97 -5.75 -1.54
N GLY A 8 6.82 -7.03 -1.19
CA GLY A 8 7.68 -8.07 -1.72
C GLY A 8 7.09 -9.43 -1.36
N SER A 9 7.90 -10.47 -1.38
CA SER A 9 7.39 -11.81 -1.14
C SER A 9 6.97 -12.05 0.31
N CYS A 10 7.55 -11.32 1.27
CA CYS A 10 7.28 -11.53 2.69
C CYS A 10 6.99 -10.26 3.46
N ILE A 11 6.94 -9.12 2.81
CA ILE A 11 6.81 -7.84 3.49
C ILE A 11 5.44 -7.27 3.22
N PHE A 12 4.70 -6.97 4.31
CA PHE A 12 3.36 -6.40 4.24
C PHE A 12 3.32 -5.10 5.04
N VAL A 13 2.62 -4.11 4.50
CA VAL A 13 2.48 -2.81 5.14
C VAL A 13 1.01 -2.45 5.16
N GLN A 14 0.53 -1.98 6.32
CA GLN A 14 -0.83 -1.51 6.47
C GLN A 14 -0.82 -0.01 6.68
N GLY A 15 -1.65 0.69 5.92
CA GLY A 15 -1.76 2.13 6.03
C GLY A 15 -3.08 2.64 5.50
N ILE A 16 -3.22 3.95 5.46
CA ILE A 16 -4.43 4.60 4.98
C ILE A 16 -4.40 4.64 3.46
N PHE A 17 -5.47 4.11 2.84
CA PHE A 17 -5.58 4.09 1.39
C PHE A 17 -5.57 5.50 0.83
N LEU A 18 -4.73 5.76 -0.17
CA LEU A 18 -4.65 7.04 -0.84
C LEU A 18 -5.25 6.98 -2.24
N ARG A 19 -4.77 6.07 -3.08
CA ARG A 19 -5.24 6.01 -4.47
C ARG A 19 -4.80 4.70 -5.13
N ASN A 20 -5.47 4.39 -6.24
CA ASN A 20 -5.07 3.29 -7.10
C ASN A 20 -3.97 3.75 -8.05
N LEU A 21 -3.06 2.84 -8.36
CA LEU A 21 -2.00 3.09 -9.32
C LEU A 21 -2.26 2.31 -10.61
N SER A 22 -1.62 2.73 -11.69
CA SER A 22 -1.97 2.24 -13.02
C SER A 22 -1.61 0.77 -13.26
N ASN A 23 -0.73 0.20 -12.48
CA ASN A 23 -0.27 -1.18 -12.71
C ASN A 23 -0.84 -2.16 -11.68
N GLY A 24 -2.00 -1.87 -11.13
CA GLY A 24 -2.68 -2.75 -10.18
C GLY A 24 -2.23 -2.58 -8.74
N LYS A 25 -1.32 -1.68 -8.49
CA LYS A 25 -0.88 -1.37 -7.13
C LYS A 25 -1.73 -0.27 -6.53
N ILE A 26 -1.65 -0.13 -5.21
CA ILE A 26 -2.27 0.99 -4.52
C ILE A 26 -1.24 1.69 -3.66
N ALA A 27 -1.51 2.95 -3.35
CA ALA A 27 -0.69 3.74 -2.44
C ALA A 27 -1.37 3.82 -1.09
N VAL A 28 -0.61 3.60 -0.03
CA VAL A 28 -1.09 3.76 1.34
C VAL A 28 -0.13 4.66 2.10
N GLN A 29 -0.67 5.38 3.08
CA GLN A 29 0.12 6.27 3.91
C GLN A 29 0.24 5.69 5.31
N VAL A 30 1.49 5.65 5.80
CA VAL A 30 1.80 5.24 7.17
C VAL A 30 2.55 6.39 7.80
N ASP A 31 1.91 7.07 8.76
CA ASP A 31 2.42 8.30 9.37
C ASP A 31 2.70 9.36 8.29
N ASP A 32 3.95 9.75 8.10
CA ASP A 32 4.33 10.71 7.09
C ASP A 32 5.00 10.07 5.87
N LYS A 33 4.89 8.75 5.76
CA LYS A 33 5.50 7.99 4.66
C LYS A 33 4.42 7.38 3.78
N ILE A 34 4.72 7.27 2.50
CA ILE A 34 3.80 6.69 1.53
C ILE A 34 4.47 5.44 0.94
N PHE A 35 3.71 4.35 0.93
CA PHE A 35 4.16 3.08 0.37
C PHE A 35 3.25 2.68 -0.77
N GLU A 36 3.84 2.06 -1.78
CA GLU A 36 3.11 1.56 -2.94
C GLU A 36 3.36 0.07 -3.05
N GLY A 37 2.28 -0.68 -3.22
CA GLY A 37 2.42 -2.12 -3.32
C GLY A 37 1.15 -2.79 -3.81
N ILE A 38 1.21 -4.11 -3.90
CA ILE A 38 0.08 -4.92 -4.37
C ILE A 38 -0.93 -5.03 -3.23
N PRO A 39 -2.21 -4.70 -3.46
CA PRO A 39 -3.22 -4.84 -2.41
C PRO A 39 -3.43 -6.31 -2.05
N VAL A 40 -3.58 -6.53 -0.77
CA VAL A 40 -3.79 -7.87 -0.24
C VAL A 40 -5.23 -8.04 0.19
#